data_27f6f17bfa89ab98422c4b9dc6e61c7e
#
_entry.id   27f6f17bfa89ab98422c4b9dc6e61c7e
#
_cell.length_a   1.000
_cell.length_b   1.000
_cell.length_c   1.000
_cell.angle_alpha   90.00
_cell.angle_beta   90.00
_cell.angle_gamma   90.00
#
_symmetry.space_group_name_H-M   'P 1'
#
loop_
_entity.id
_entity.type
_entity.pdbx_description
1 polymer ?
#
loop_
_entity_poly.entity_id
_entity_poly.type
_entity_poly.pdbx_seq_one_letter_code
_entity_poly.pdbx_strand_id
1 'polypeptide(L)'
;MALVVQKFGGTSVADADRMREVADHVKRTRSRGDDVVLVVSAMGKETDLLLRLADEVNEEPPGREMDMLITAGERKSIALMCMALEAAGVPADSFTGSQAGFQTDGNHGNAKILSVDPHRVRDSVDKGRVAVVAGAQGMSTDNNVTFLGRGGSDTTAVALAHGLGADACELYTDVSGVFTTDPRVCPTAKRMESISFDELLEMTAVGCPKPVMRSVEVARAFGVPLHVRSAFTWEPGTWVLEEAPDMERAIIKGIVPDTSQAKVTLSLSLIHISEPTRPERIE
;
A
#
# COMPACT_ATOMS: atom_id res chain seq x y z
N MET A 1 10.41 15.69 18.34
CA MET A 1 10.07 15.85 16.93
C MET A 1 10.25 14.49 16.30
N ALA A 2 9.16 13.84 15.94
CA ALA A 2 9.22 12.58 15.21
C ALA A 2 9.14 12.87 13.69
N LEU A 3 9.78 12.04 12.88
CA LEU A 3 9.58 12.03 11.44
C LEU A 3 8.59 10.90 11.08
N VAL A 4 7.46 11.26 10.49
CA VAL A 4 6.41 10.31 10.15
C VAL A 4 6.16 10.32 8.64
N VAL A 5 6.18 9.12 8.03
CA VAL A 5 5.74 8.97 6.64
C VAL A 5 4.27 8.60 6.64
N GLN A 6 3.43 9.42 6.04
CA GLN A 6 1.98 9.21 5.95
C GLN A 6 1.59 8.85 4.51
N LYS A 7 0.96 7.70 4.31
CA LYS A 7 0.48 7.28 2.99
C LYS A 7 -1.04 7.36 2.90
N PHE A 8 -1.54 8.01 1.87
CA PHE A 8 -2.97 8.09 1.56
C PHE A 8 -3.31 7.38 0.25
N GLY A 9 -4.28 6.45 0.30
CA GLY A 9 -4.77 5.73 -0.86
C GLY A 9 -5.65 6.59 -1.78
N GLY A 10 -5.96 6.10 -2.98
CA GLY A 10 -6.72 6.83 -3.99
C GLY A 10 -8.09 7.32 -3.50
N THR A 11 -8.79 6.51 -2.72
CA THR A 11 -10.09 6.89 -2.10
C THR A 11 -9.97 8.04 -1.11
N SER A 12 -8.81 8.15 -0.44
CA SER A 12 -8.53 9.20 0.55
C SER A 12 -8.19 10.56 -0.10
N VAL A 13 -7.84 10.55 -1.38
CA VAL A 13 -7.49 11.73 -2.19
C VAL A 13 -8.36 11.82 -3.45
N ALA A 14 -9.58 11.26 -3.42
CA ALA A 14 -10.43 11.08 -4.59
C ALA A 14 -10.87 12.39 -5.26
N ASP A 15 -11.03 13.44 -4.48
CA ASP A 15 -11.53 14.73 -4.91
C ASP A 15 -10.90 15.87 -4.08
N ALA A 16 -11.27 17.11 -4.41
CA ALA A 16 -10.72 18.30 -3.78
C ALA A 16 -11.08 18.42 -2.29
N ASP A 17 -12.27 17.95 -1.87
CA ASP A 17 -12.69 18.00 -0.47
C ASP A 17 -11.86 17.00 0.36
N ARG A 18 -11.66 15.80 -0.14
CA ARG A 18 -10.77 14.81 0.46
C ARG A 18 -9.33 15.30 0.58
N MET A 19 -8.81 15.97 -0.44
CA MET A 19 -7.46 16.55 -0.38
C MET A 19 -7.35 17.63 0.70
N ARG A 20 -8.39 18.45 0.90
CA ARG A 20 -8.43 19.45 1.99
C ARG A 20 -8.46 18.78 3.36
N GLU A 21 -9.24 17.70 3.54
CA GLU A 21 -9.28 16.94 4.79
C GLU A 21 -7.90 16.33 5.13
N VAL A 22 -7.19 15.78 4.13
CA VAL A 22 -5.82 15.28 4.29
C VAL A 22 -4.87 16.42 4.64
N ALA A 23 -4.95 17.58 3.96
CA ALA A 23 -4.12 18.74 4.25
C ALA A 23 -4.34 19.25 5.68
N ASP A 24 -5.58 19.30 6.15
CA ASP A 24 -5.92 19.67 7.53
C ASP A 24 -5.37 18.65 8.55
N HIS A 25 -5.38 17.36 8.21
CA HIS A 25 -4.79 16.33 9.05
C HIS A 25 -3.27 16.50 9.17
N VAL A 26 -2.58 16.70 8.04
CA VAL A 26 -1.14 16.98 8.01
C VAL A 26 -0.80 18.22 8.82
N LYS A 27 -1.59 19.29 8.67
CA LYS A 27 -1.43 20.51 9.47
C LYS A 27 -1.53 20.24 10.98
N ARG A 28 -2.49 19.41 11.40
CA ARG A 28 -2.60 19.00 12.82
C ARG A 28 -1.41 18.20 13.30
N THR A 29 -0.89 17.28 12.48
CA THR A 29 0.32 16.50 12.81
C THR A 29 1.53 17.44 12.98
N ARG A 30 1.74 18.33 12.02
CA ARG A 30 2.80 19.34 12.09
C ARG A 30 2.70 20.27 13.31
N SER A 31 1.47 20.64 13.69
CA SER A 31 1.25 21.51 14.86
C SER A 31 1.59 20.84 16.20
N ARG A 32 1.74 19.52 16.24
CA ARG A 32 2.24 18.76 17.39
C ARG A 32 3.77 18.72 17.47
N GLY A 33 4.44 19.25 16.46
CA GLY A 33 5.90 19.31 16.37
C GLY A 33 6.52 18.18 15.56
N ASP A 34 5.74 17.36 14.87
CA ASP A 34 6.26 16.26 14.05
C ASP A 34 6.53 16.69 12.61
N ASP A 35 7.57 16.15 12.00
CA ASP A 35 7.84 16.29 10.59
C ASP A 35 7.08 15.23 9.80
N VAL A 36 6.56 15.64 8.63
CA VAL A 36 5.70 14.78 7.79
C VAL A 36 6.23 14.68 6.39
N VAL A 37 6.35 13.45 5.90
CA VAL A 37 6.51 13.11 4.49
C VAL A 37 5.22 12.42 4.04
N LEU A 38 4.67 12.87 2.93
CA LEU A 38 3.40 12.37 2.43
C LEU A 38 3.62 11.51 1.18
N VAL A 39 2.99 10.33 1.13
CA VAL A 39 2.92 9.50 -0.08
C VAL A 39 1.48 9.40 -0.52
N VAL A 40 1.18 9.77 -1.76
CA VAL A 40 -0.18 9.73 -2.29
C VAL A 40 -0.29 8.84 -3.52
N SER A 41 -1.41 8.15 -3.65
CA SER A 41 -1.80 7.39 -4.85
C SER A 41 -2.51 8.29 -5.86
N ALA A 42 -2.77 7.78 -7.05
CA ALA A 42 -3.67 8.40 -8.02
C ALA A 42 -5.06 8.64 -7.41
N MET A 43 -5.75 9.69 -7.86
CA MET A 43 -7.06 10.11 -7.34
C MET A 43 -8.17 9.12 -7.69
N GLY A 44 -8.89 8.63 -6.69
CA GLY A 44 -10.09 7.81 -6.88
C GLY A 44 -9.87 6.63 -7.83
N LYS A 45 -10.53 6.67 -8.99
CA LYS A 45 -10.45 5.67 -10.06
C LYS A 45 -9.58 6.09 -11.25
N GLU A 46 -8.69 7.03 -11.06
CA GLU A 46 -7.85 7.56 -12.16
C GLU A 46 -7.04 6.48 -12.86
N THR A 47 -6.43 5.57 -12.09
CA THR A 47 -5.67 4.44 -12.66
C THR A 47 -6.55 3.57 -13.55
N ASP A 48 -7.79 3.27 -13.13
CA ASP A 48 -8.73 2.47 -13.94
C ASP A 48 -9.15 3.22 -15.21
N LEU A 49 -9.25 4.56 -15.15
CA LEU A 49 -9.54 5.39 -16.32
C LEU A 49 -8.39 5.35 -17.33
N LEU A 50 -7.15 5.52 -16.85
CA LEU A 50 -5.95 5.49 -17.70
C LEU A 50 -5.76 4.12 -18.35
N LEU A 51 -6.01 3.03 -17.63
CA LEU A 51 -5.97 1.66 -18.17
C LEU A 51 -6.97 1.50 -19.31
N ARG A 52 -8.22 1.92 -19.12
CA ARG A 52 -9.24 1.85 -20.17
C ARG A 52 -8.88 2.67 -21.42
N LEU A 53 -8.33 3.87 -21.23
CA LEU A 53 -7.87 4.69 -22.36
C LEU A 53 -6.72 4.02 -23.12
N ALA A 54 -5.83 3.32 -22.42
CA ALA A 54 -4.77 2.55 -23.07
C ALA A 54 -5.35 1.41 -23.93
N ASP A 55 -6.30 0.64 -23.38
CA ASP A 55 -6.96 -0.46 -24.07
C ASP A 55 -7.76 0.01 -25.31
N GLU A 56 -8.37 1.21 -25.26
CA GLU A 56 -9.05 1.83 -26.40
C GLU A 56 -8.09 2.22 -27.53
N VAL A 57 -6.84 2.53 -27.21
CA VAL A 57 -5.81 2.91 -28.20
C VAL A 57 -5.07 1.70 -28.74
N ASN A 58 -4.79 0.71 -27.90
CA ASN A 58 -4.03 -0.48 -28.25
C ASN A 58 -4.42 -1.63 -27.32
N GLU A 59 -4.91 -2.75 -27.87
CA GLU A 59 -5.29 -3.94 -27.11
C GLU A 59 -4.10 -4.59 -26.37
N GLU A 60 -2.86 -4.39 -26.87
CA GLU A 60 -1.63 -4.87 -26.26
C GLU A 60 -0.62 -3.74 -26.09
N PRO A 61 -0.84 -2.79 -25.16
CA PRO A 61 0.04 -1.65 -24.99
C PRO A 61 1.42 -2.07 -24.47
N PRO A 62 2.53 -1.50 -25.00
CA PRO A 62 3.86 -1.77 -24.49
C PRO A 62 4.00 -1.40 -23.02
N GLY A 63 4.56 -2.29 -22.18
CA GLY A 63 4.67 -2.10 -20.74
C GLY A 63 5.35 -0.79 -20.32
N ARG A 64 6.39 -0.38 -21.06
CA ARG A 64 7.08 0.90 -20.83
C ARG A 64 6.14 2.11 -20.98
N GLU A 65 5.29 2.13 -22.02
CA GLU A 65 4.37 3.23 -22.27
C GLU A 65 3.18 3.17 -21.28
N MET A 66 2.79 1.97 -20.88
CA MET A 66 1.79 1.78 -19.83
C MET A 66 2.27 2.36 -18.50
N ASP A 67 3.50 2.10 -18.07
CA ASP A 67 4.09 2.68 -16.86
C ASP A 67 4.12 4.21 -16.94
N MET A 68 4.51 4.76 -18.10
CA MET A 68 4.52 6.19 -18.34
C MET A 68 3.11 6.81 -18.20
N LEU A 69 2.09 6.12 -18.74
CA LEU A 69 0.71 6.57 -18.68
C LEU A 69 0.14 6.50 -17.26
N ILE A 70 0.24 5.35 -16.60
CA ILE A 70 -0.34 5.12 -15.28
C ILE A 70 0.25 6.08 -14.25
N THR A 71 1.57 6.26 -14.25
CA THR A 71 2.26 7.14 -13.28
C THR A 71 1.90 8.62 -13.43
N ALA A 72 1.23 9.03 -14.51
CA ALA A 72 0.68 10.39 -14.64
C ALA A 72 -0.41 10.69 -13.60
N GLY A 73 -1.16 9.67 -13.16
CA GLY A 73 -2.19 9.81 -12.13
C GLY A 73 -1.63 10.29 -10.79
N GLU A 74 -0.54 9.67 -10.34
CA GLU A 74 0.14 10.08 -9.11
C GLU A 74 0.81 11.45 -9.22
N ARG A 75 1.35 11.80 -10.40
CA ARG A 75 1.92 13.15 -10.65
C ARG A 75 0.86 14.26 -10.52
N LYS A 76 -0.35 13.99 -11.03
CA LYS A 76 -1.49 14.90 -10.83
C LYS A 76 -1.81 15.03 -9.34
N SER A 77 -1.88 13.93 -8.62
CA SER A 77 -2.21 13.89 -7.18
C SER A 77 -1.23 14.67 -6.32
N ILE A 78 0.10 14.52 -6.52
CA ILE A 78 1.10 15.24 -5.72
C ILE A 78 1.03 16.75 -5.93
N ALA A 79 0.80 17.20 -7.17
CA ALA A 79 0.68 18.61 -7.47
C ALA A 79 -0.54 19.24 -6.79
N LEU A 80 -1.70 18.59 -6.89
CA LEU A 80 -2.95 19.06 -6.26
C LEU A 80 -2.86 19.01 -4.73
N MET A 81 -2.22 17.99 -4.17
CA MET A 81 -2.00 17.87 -2.72
C MET A 81 -1.09 19.00 -2.20
N CYS A 82 -0.01 19.35 -2.91
CA CYS A 82 0.82 20.50 -2.54
C CYS A 82 0.01 21.80 -2.57
N MET A 83 -0.85 22.00 -3.58
CA MET A 83 -1.73 23.17 -3.64
C MET A 83 -2.71 23.21 -2.46
N ALA A 84 -3.25 22.05 -2.03
CA ALA A 84 -4.14 21.97 -0.88
C ALA A 84 -3.40 22.27 0.45
N LEU A 85 -2.16 21.77 0.60
CA LEU A 85 -1.31 22.05 1.76
C LEU A 85 -0.94 23.53 1.86
N GLU A 86 -0.51 24.13 0.75
CA GLU A 86 -0.20 25.58 0.68
C GLU A 86 -1.44 26.44 1.02
N ALA A 87 -2.62 26.06 0.54
CA ALA A 87 -3.88 26.74 0.88
C ALA A 87 -4.23 26.60 2.39
N ALA A 88 -3.83 25.51 3.02
CA ALA A 88 -3.96 25.30 4.47
C ALA A 88 -2.87 26.00 5.29
N GLY A 89 -1.91 26.68 4.63
CA GLY A 89 -0.78 27.37 5.25
C GLY A 89 0.36 26.41 5.64
N VAL A 90 0.48 25.27 4.98
CA VAL A 90 1.54 24.28 5.17
C VAL A 90 2.43 24.26 3.93
N PRO A 91 3.67 24.79 3.99
CA PRO A 91 4.58 24.75 2.85
C PRO A 91 4.90 23.33 2.42
N ALA A 92 4.84 23.05 1.12
CA ALA A 92 5.02 21.71 0.59
C ALA A 92 5.79 21.70 -0.74
N ASP A 93 6.50 20.58 -1.01
CA ASP A 93 7.19 20.32 -2.27
C ASP A 93 6.76 18.94 -2.82
N SER A 94 6.50 18.87 -4.12
CA SER A 94 6.13 17.61 -4.78
C SER A 94 7.33 16.90 -5.40
N PHE A 95 7.36 15.57 -5.30
CA PHE A 95 8.42 14.72 -5.84
C PHE A 95 7.81 13.53 -6.60
N THR A 96 8.24 13.33 -7.84
CA THR A 96 8.02 12.04 -8.53
C THR A 96 8.87 10.95 -7.90
N GLY A 97 8.61 9.68 -8.20
CA GLY A 97 9.42 8.57 -7.68
C GLY A 97 10.91 8.74 -7.98
N SER A 98 11.28 9.14 -9.20
CA SER A 98 12.68 9.40 -9.57
C SER A 98 13.28 10.58 -8.79
N GLN A 99 12.52 11.65 -8.57
CA GLN A 99 12.98 12.80 -7.80
C GLN A 99 13.12 12.49 -6.31
N ALA A 100 12.34 11.54 -5.80
CA ALA A 100 12.45 11.00 -4.44
C ALA A 100 13.53 9.91 -4.31
N GLY A 101 14.27 9.61 -5.39
CA GLY A 101 15.42 8.72 -5.39
C GLY A 101 15.09 7.23 -5.49
N PHE A 102 13.89 6.85 -5.95
CA PHE A 102 13.53 5.45 -6.17
C PHE A 102 14.17 4.89 -7.42
N GLN A 103 15.13 3.99 -7.27
CA GLN A 103 15.69 3.19 -8.34
C GLN A 103 15.08 1.80 -8.36
N THR A 104 14.70 1.32 -9.54
CA THR A 104 14.02 0.04 -9.73
C THR A 104 14.71 -0.82 -10.78
N ASP A 105 14.30 -2.09 -10.85
CA ASP A 105 14.56 -2.91 -12.03
C ASP A 105 13.70 -2.44 -13.23
N GLY A 106 13.95 -3.05 -14.40
CA GLY A 106 13.23 -2.73 -15.64
C GLY A 106 11.96 -3.56 -15.87
N ASN A 107 11.43 -4.22 -14.87
CA ASN A 107 10.22 -5.03 -14.99
C ASN A 107 8.96 -4.15 -14.99
N HIS A 108 8.56 -3.68 -16.17
CA HIS A 108 7.41 -2.80 -16.34
C HIS A 108 6.12 -3.42 -15.78
N GLY A 109 5.25 -2.61 -15.18
CA GLY A 109 3.99 -3.01 -14.57
C GLY A 109 4.11 -3.62 -13.16
N ASN A 110 5.29 -4.12 -12.76
CA ASN A 110 5.54 -4.72 -11.46
C ASN A 110 7.01 -4.62 -11.04
N ALA A 111 7.56 -3.41 -11.14
CA ALA A 111 8.96 -3.15 -10.83
C ALA A 111 9.31 -3.39 -9.37
N LYS A 112 10.55 -3.80 -9.10
CA LYS A 112 11.09 -3.97 -7.76
C LYS A 112 12.00 -2.80 -7.43
N ILE A 113 11.88 -2.27 -6.22
CA ILE A 113 12.78 -1.25 -5.69
C ILE A 113 14.13 -1.89 -5.44
N LEU A 114 15.18 -1.36 -6.06
CA LEU A 114 16.57 -1.77 -5.87
C LEU A 114 17.25 -0.93 -4.79
N SER A 115 16.98 0.39 -4.79
CA SER A 115 17.50 1.32 -3.80
C SER A 115 16.62 2.55 -3.69
N VAL A 116 16.75 3.27 -2.57
CA VAL A 116 16.12 4.58 -2.34
C VAL A 116 17.19 5.53 -1.82
N ASP A 117 17.40 6.64 -2.52
CA ASP A 117 18.24 7.76 -2.06
C ASP A 117 17.38 9.01 -1.87
N PRO A 118 16.78 9.21 -0.69
CA PRO A 118 15.79 10.25 -0.46
C PRO A 118 16.41 11.61 -0.07
N HIS A 119 17.65 11.93 -0.47
CA HIS A 119 18.34 13.16 -0.07
C HIS A 119 17.51 14.42 -0.39
N ARG A 120 16.86 14.51 -1.56
CA ARG A 120 16.02 15.67 -1.94
C ARG A 120 14.76 15.79 -1.08
N VAL A 121 14.19 14.66 -0.67
CA VAL A 121 13.06 14.62 0.26
C VAL A 121 13.51 15.10 1.63
N ARG A 122 14.67 14.63 2.11
CA ARG A 122 15.30 15.08 3.36
C ARG A 122 15.54 16.58 3.35
N ASP A 123 16.15 17.12 2.29
CA ASP A 123 16.42 18.56 2.14
C ASP A 123 15.15 19.42 2.23
N SER A 124 14.00 18.92 1.74
CA SER A 124 12.71 19.61 1.84
C SER A 124 12.20 19.61 3.28
N VAL A 125 12.27 18.47 3.96
CA VAL A 125 11.87 18.31 5.36
C VAL A 125 12.74 19.20 6.27
N ASP A 126 14.04 19.21 6.08
CA ASP A 126 15.00 20.02 6.87
C ASP A 126 14.75 21.53 6.71
N LYS A 127 14.13 21.95 5.61
CA LYS A 127 13.63 23.33 5.38
C LYS A 127 12.26 23.59 6.01
N GLY A 128 11.73 22.66 6.79
CA GLY A 128 10.43 22.76 7.43
C GLY A 128 9.24 22.61 6.45
N ARG A 129 9.43 22.02 5.27
CA ARG A 129 8.39 21.78 4.26
C ARG A 129 7.90 20.34 4.32
N VAL A 130 6.67 20.11 3.91
CA VAL A 130 6.13 18.77 3.72
C VAL A 130 6.55 18.27 2.33
N ALA A 131 7.27 17.16 2.29
CA ALA A 131 7.57 16.50 1.02
C ALA A 131 6.41 15.58 0.61
N VAL A 132 5.82 15.82 -0.57
CA VAL A 132 4.72 15.03 -1.13
C VAL A 132 5.26 14.18 -2.27
N VAL A 133 5.30 12.86 -2.06
CA VAL A 133 5.91 11.89 -2.98
C VAL A 133 4.84 11.10 -3.72
N ALA A 134 5.01 10.97 -5.03
CA ALA A 134 4.16 10.13 -5.86
C ALA A 134 4.40 8.64 -5.53
N GLY A 135 3.34 7.94 -5.14
CA GLY A 135 3.40 6.52 -4.84
C GLY A 135 3.60 5.65 -6.08
N ALA A 136 3.92 4.39 -5.86
CA ALA A 136 3.94 3.32 -6.86
C ALA A 136 4.83 3.53 -8.09
N GLN A 137 5.78 4.44 -8.06
CA GLN A 137 6.63 4.73 -9.23
C GLN A 137 8.10 4.89 -8.87
N GLY A 138 8.96 4.62 -9.84
CA GLY A 138 10.40 4.81 -9.75
C GLY A 138 11.04 5.03 -11.12
N MET A 139 12.33 4.85 -11.18
CA MET A 139 13.15 4.96 -12.39
C MET A 139 14.01 3.71 -12.50
N SER A 140 13.99 3.04 -13.64
CA SER A 140 14.90 1.93 -13.91
C SER A 140 16.36 2.39 -14.11
N THR A 141 17.28 1.45 -14.08
CA THR A 141 18.71 1.70 -14.40
C THR A 141 18.93 2.30 -15.78
N ASP A 142 18.00 2.03 -16.72
CA ASP A 142 18.00 2.57 -18.07
C ASP A 142 17.26 3.91 -18.21
N ASN A 143 16.99 4.57 -17.09
CA ASN A 143 16.25 5.85 -17.01
C ASN A 143 14.82 5.81 -17.58
N ASN A 144 14.16 4.65 -17.55
CA ASN A 144 12.74 4.55 -17.87
C ASN A 144 11.89 4.68 -16.61
N VAL A 145 10.77 5.40 -16.71
CA VAL A 145 9.76 5.42 -15.65
C VAL A 145 9.20 4.01 -15.47
N THR A 146 9.04 3.60 -14.22
CA THR A 146 8.54 2.27 -13.87
C THR A 146 7.40 2.36 -12.87
N PHE A 147 6.47 1.43 -12.97
CA PHE A 147 5.35 1.28 -12.04
C PHE A 147 5.57 0.05 -11.15
N LEU A 148 5.38 0.21 -9.84
CA LEU A 148 5.62 -0.84 -8.84
C LEU A 148 4.48 -1.88 -8.74
N GLY A 149 3.43 -1.70 -9.51
CA GLY A 149 2.28 -2.59 -9.50
C GLY A 149 1.29 -2.31 -8.37
N ARG A 150 0.37 -3.25 -8.18
CA ARG A 150 -0.69 -3.16 -7.15
C ARG A 150 -0.09 -3.06 -5.74
N GLY A 151 -0.58 -2.12 -4.93
CA GLY A 151 -0.04 -1.86 -3.59
C GLY A 151 1.31 -1.12 -3.58
N GLY A 152 1.80 -0.69 -4.75
CA GLY A 152 3.07 -0.01 -4.89
C GLY A 152 3.20 1.25 -4.05
N SER A 153 2.10 2.00 -3.80
CA SER A 153 2.15 3.21 -2.95
C SER A 153 2.42 2.89 -1.48
N ASP A 154 1.88 1.77 -0.94
CA ASP A 154 2.19 1.32 0.42
C ASP A 154 3.68 0.93 0.50
N THR A 155 4.18 0.18 -0.50
CA THR A 155 5.59 -0.19 -0.58
C THR A 155 6.51 1.03 -0.72
N THR A 156 6.10 2.05 -1.52
CA THR A 156 6.81 3.35 -1.61
C THR A 156 6.94 4.01 -0.25
N ALA A 157 5.85 4.09 0.52
CA ALA A 157 5.85 4.74 1.82
C ALA A 157 6.78 4.03 2.82
N VAL A 158 6.75 2.70 2.85
CA VAL A 158 7.61 1.91 3.74
C VAL A 158 9.08 2.05 3.36
N ALA A 159 9.41 1.93 2.07
CA ALA A 159 10.79 2.06 1.61
C ALA A 159 11.34 3.48 1.85
N LEU A 160 10.48 4.50 1.69
CA LEU A 160 10.85 5.88 1.98
C LEU A 160 11.04 6.11 3.49
N ALA A 161 10.19 5.53 4.33
CA ALA A 161 10.33 5.58 5.79
C ALA A 161 11.66 4.98 6.24
N HIS A 162 12.02 3.82 5.69
CA HIS A 162 13.34 3.22 5.93
C HIS A 162 14.48 4.14 5.49
N GLY A 163 14.47 4.62 4.23
CA GLY A 163 15.52 5.46 3.67
C GLY A 163 15.70 6.80 4.39
N LEU A 164 14.64 7.33 4.99
CA LEU A 164 14.66 8.54 5.81
C LEU A 164 14.95 8.27 7.28
N GLY A 165 14.97 7.03 7.76
CA GLY A 165 15.04 6.72 9.18
C GLY A 165 13.85 7.30 9.94
N ALA A 166 12.64 7.20 9.39
CA ALA A 166 11.43 7.72 10.01
C ALA A 166 11.02 6.88 11.23
N ASP A 167 10.42 7.51 12.22
CA ASP A 167 9.96 6.86 13.45
C ASP A 167 8.77 5.92 13.22
N ALA A 168 7.95 6.22 12.22
CA ALA A 168 6.81 5.37 11.84
C ALA A 168 6.36 5.60 10.39
N CYS A 169 5.73 4.59 9.81
CA CYS A 169 4.99 4.67 8.55
C CYS A 169 3.49 4.48 8.82
N GLU A 170 2.69 5.52 8.68
CA GLU A 170 1.25 5.49 8.84
C GLU A 170 0.56 5.20 7.50
N LEU A 171 -0.15 4.08 7.42
CA LEU A 171 -0.92 3.67 6.25
C LEU A 171 -2.38 4.03 6.44
N TYR A 172 -2.81 5.12 5.83
CA TYR A 172 -4.20 5.57 5.84
C TYR A 172 -5.00 4.87 4.74
N THR A 173 -6.04 4.17 5.16
CA THR A 173 -6.89 3.33 4.30
C THR A 173 -8.39 3.63 4.56
N ASP A 174 -9.26 2.86 3.93
CA ASP A 174 -10.72 2.87 4.15
C ASP A 174 -11.18 2.04 5.37
N VAL A 175 -10.24 1.39 6.09
CA VAL A 175 -10.52 0.63 7.32
C VAL A 175 -9.85 1.27 8.54
N SER A 176 -10.46 1.12 9.71
CA SER A 176 -9.98 1.74 10.96
C SER A 176 -8.80 1.00 11.62
N GLY A 177 -8.20 0.05 10.94
CA GLY A 177 -7.10 -0.78 11.44
C GLY A 177 -7.27 -2.24 11.05
N VAL A 178 -6.54 -3.14 11.73
CA VAL A 178 -6.64 -4.59 11.59
C VAL A 178 -7.65 -5.11 12.61
N PHE A 179 -8.57 -5.96 12.17
CA PHE A 179 -9.63 -6.53 13.01
C PHE A 179 -9.40 -8.04 13.21
N THR A 180 -9.96 -8.57 14.31
CA THR A 180 -9.92 -10.01 14.60
C THR A 180 -10.61 -10.87 13.54
N THR A 181 -11.52 -10.30 12.76
CA THR A 181 -12.11 -10.83 11.52
C THR A 181 -12.72 -9.68 10.73
N ASP A 182 -13.22 -9.95 9.51
CA ASP A 182 -13.89 -8.92 8.70
C ASP A 182 -15.16 -8.41 9.39
N PRO A 183 -15.24 -7.12 9.79
CA PRO A 183 -16.41 -6.57 10.48
C PRO A 183 -17.68 -6.55 9.60
N ARG A 184 -17.55 -6.66 8.28
CA ARG A 184 -18.69 -6.78 7.35
C ARG A 184 -19.33 -8.16 7.42
N VAL A 185 -18.56 -9.19 7.81
CA VAL A 185 -19.02 -10.57 7.98
C VAL A 185 -19.43 -10.82 9.44
N CYS A 186 -18.66 -10.29 10.39
CA CYS A 186 -18.89 -10.45 11.82
C CYS A 186 -18.93 -9.07 12.50
N PRO A 187 -20.13 -8.51 12.76
CA PRO A 187 -20.26 -7.17 13.35
C PRO A 187 -19.66 -7.03 14.77
N THR A 188 -19.37 -8.15 15.45
CA THR A 188 -18.72 -8.17 16.76
C THR A 188 -17.20 -8.24 16.68
N ALA A 189 -16.63 -8.18 15.48
CA ALA A 189 -15.18 -8.14 15.27
C ALA A 189 -14.56 -6.96 16.02
N LYS A 190 -13.45 -7.21 16.70
CA LYS A 190 -12.74 -6.18 17.47
C LYS A 190 -11.53 -5.70 16.69
N ARG A 191 -11.29 -4.39 16.70
CA ARG A 191 -10.05 -3.82 16.20
C ARG A 191 -8.91 -4.19 17.17
N MET A 192 -7.79 -4.62 16.63
CA MET A 192 -6.57 -4.88 17.39
C MET A 192 -5.85 -3.56 17.67
N GLU A 193 -5.32 -3.37 18.86
CA GLU A 193 -4.48 -2.22 19.17
C GLU A 193 -3.09 -2.38 18.58
N SER A 194 -2.56 -3.62 18.64
CA SER A 194 -1.29 -4.01 18.03
C SER A 194 -1.34 -5.44 17.51
N ILE A 195 -0.48 -5.71 16.53
CA ILE A 195 -0.27 -7.03 15.93
C ILE A 195 1.21 -7.16 15.55
N SER A 196 1.78 -8.36 15.59
CA SER A 196 3.12 -8.60 15.08
C SER A 196 3.16 -8.67 13.56
N PHE A 197 4.34 -8.44 12.96
CA PHE A 197 4.51 -8.60 11.52
C PHE A 197 4.19 -10.03 11.07
N ASP A 198 4.59 -11.05 11.82
CA ASP A 198 4.33 -12.45 11.49
C ASP A 198 2.84 -12.76 11.45
N GLU A 199 2.09 -12.37 12.49
CA GLU A 199 0.64 -12.55 12.55
C GLU A 199 -0.07 -11.83 11.39
N LEU A 200 0.34 -10.60 11.08
CA LEU A 200 -0.25 -9.84 9.98
C LEU A 200 0.08 -10.45 8.61
N LEU A 201 1.30 -10.96 8.42
CA LEU A 201 1.70 -11.65 7.18
C LEU A 201 0.87 -12.91 6.97
N GLU A 202 0.64 -13.72 8.00
CA GLU A 202 -0.25 -14.86 7.92
C GLU A 202 -1.68 -14.46 7.55
N MET A 203 -2.23 -13.42 8.18
CA MET A 203 -3.57 -12.90 7.85
C MET A 203 -3.65 -12.39 6.41
N THR A 204 -2.63 -11.68 5.92
CA THR A 204 -2.63 -11.16 4.54
C THR A 204 -2.44 -12.26 3.51
N ALA A 205 -1.68 -13.31 3.82
CA ALA A 205 -1.50 -14.47 2.96
C ALA A 205 -2.79 -15.27 2.73
N VAL A 206 -3.69 -15.28 3.72
CA VAL A 206 -4.99 -15.99 3.63
C VAL A 206 -6.17 -15.09 3.24
N GLY A 207 -5.91 -13.83 2.85
CA GLY A 207 -6.93 -12.99 2.22
C GLY A 207 -7.31 -11.72 2.97
N CYS A 208 -6.64 -11.34 4.07
CA CYS A 208 -6.83 -10.00 4.66
C CYS A 208 -6.37 -8.93 3.65
N PRO A 209 -7.26 -8.05 3.18
CA PRO A 209 -6.95 -7.20 2.02
C PRO A 209 -6.06 -5.99 2.33
N LYS A 210 -5.92 -5.61 3.60
CA LYS A 210 -5.21 -4.41 4.04
C LYS A 210 -4.46 -4.63 5.36
N PRO A 211 -3.22 -4.13 5.46
CA PRO A 211 -2.37 -3.55 4.41
C PRO A 211 -1.95 -4.60 3.37
N VAL A 212 -1.36 -4.14 2.26
CA VAL A 212 -0.90 -5.05 1.20
C VAL A 212 0.31 -5.86 1.67
N MET A 213 0.28 -7.19 1.49
CA MET A 213 1.31 -8.13 1.96
C MET A 213 2.74 -7.67 1.64
N ARG A 214 3.01 -7.28 0.39
CA ARG A 214 4.34 -6.78 -0.05
C ARG A 214 4.86 -5.63 0.80
N SER A 215 4.00 -4.70 1.24
CA SER A 215 4.43 -3.59 2.11
C SER A 215 4.75 -4.05 3.54
N VAL A 216 4.04 -5.05 4.04
CA VAL A 216 4.30 -5.65 5.36
C VAL A 216 5.62 -6.43 5.35
N GLU A 217 5.90 -7.19 4.27
CA GLU A 217 7.19 -7.88 4.08
C GLU A 217 8.36 -6.92 4.08
N VAL A 218 8.25 -5.81 3.33
CA VAL A 218 9.29 -4.77 3.30
C VAL A 218 9.45 -4.09 4.66
N ALA A 219 8.35 -3.76 5.34
CA ALA A 219 8.39 -3.15 6.66
C ALA A 219 9.08 -4.05 7.69
N ARG A 220 8.75 -5.34 7.69
CA ARG A 220 9.41 -6.34 8.53
C ARG A 220 10.89 -6.45 8.24
N ALA A 221 11.26 -6.58 6.95
CA ALA A 221 12.66 -6.75 6.54
C ALA A 221 13.57 -5.59 6.97
N PHE A 222 13.00 -4.38 7.06
CA PHE A 222 13.73 -3.16 7.41
C PHE A 222 13.41 -2.62 8.82
N GLY A 223 12.59 -3.32 9.60
CA GLY A 223 12.23 -2.92 10.96
C GLY A 223 11.46 -1.60 11.04
N VAL A 224 10.64 -1.27 10.02
CA VAL A 224 9.85 -0.03 9.98
C VAL A 224 8.52 -0.23 10.71
N PRO A 225 8.26 0.45 11.84
CA PRO A 225 6.97 0.37 12.52
C PRO A 225 5.85 0.86 11.59
N LEU A 226 4.77 0.05 11.44
CA LEU A 226 3.60 0.46 10.68
C LEU A 226 2.46 0.85 11.62
N HIS A 227 1.67 1.83 11.18
CA HIS A 227 0.45 2.23 11.86
C HIS A 227 -0.70 2.27 10.85
N VAL A 228 -1.58 1.28 10.90
CA VAL A 228 -2.72 1.17 9.99
C VAL A 228 -3.90 1.95 10.54
N ARG A 229 -4.39 2.95 9.80
CA ARG A 229 -5.41 3.91 10.25
C ARG A 229 -6.45 4.21 9.19
N SER A 230 -7.62 4.69 9.62
CA SER A 230 -8.63 5.20 8.69
C SER A 230 -8.35 6.64 8.29
N ALA A 231 -8.43 6.91 6.97
CA ALA A 231 -8.41 8.26 6.42
C ALA A 231 -9.75 9.02 6.61
N PHE A 232 -10.76 8.37 7.17
CA PHE A 232 -12.12 8.89 7.27
C PHE A 232 -12.55 9.19 8.71
N THR A 233 -12.19 8.31 9.66
CA THR A 233 -12.61 8.42 11.06
C THR A 233 -11.52 8.98 11.97
N TRP A 234 -10.25 8.92 11.53
CA TRP A 234 -9.08 9.35 12.31
C TRP A 234 -8.92 8.62 13.66
N GLU A 235 -9.50 7.42 13.76
CA GLU A 235 -9.40 6.57 14.95
C GLU A 235 -7.95 6.13 15.22
N PRO A 236 -7.63 5.66 16.45
CA PRO A 236 -6.28 5.28 16.84
C PRO A 236 -5.59 4.27 15.91
N GLY A 237 -6.36 3.37 15.26
CA GLY A 237 -5.78 2.40 14.32
C GLY A 237 -5.13 1.19 15.01
N THR A 238 -4.27 0.48 14.27
CA THR A 238 -3.54 -0.70 14.72
C THR A 238 -2.05 -0.53 14.45
N TRP A 239 -1.23 -0.72 15.47
CA TRP A 239 0.22 -0.77 15.33
C TRP A 239 0.68 -2.14 14.87
N VAL A 240 1.63 -2.17 13.93
CA VAL A 240 2.30 -3.40 13.47
C VAL A 240 3.77 -3.28 13.86
N LEU A 241 4.23 -4.16 14.72
CA LEU A 241 5.54 -4.11 15.39
C LEU A 241 6.22 -5.48 15.28
N GLU A 242 7.52 -5.56 15.60
CA GLU A 242 8.25 -6.83 15.65
C GLU A 242 7.65 -7.78 16.70
N GLU A 243 7.36 -7.25 17.88
CA GLU A 243 6.66 -7.98 18.93
C GLU A 243 5.42 -7.19 19.39
N ALA A 244 4.26 -7.84 19.43
CA ALA A 244 3.08 -7.26 20.06
C ALA A 244 3.25 -7.35 21.60
N PRO A 245 3.08 -6.26 22.35
CA PRO A 245 3.29 -6.24 23.82
C PRO A 245 2.08 -6.90 24.53
N ASP A 246 1.99 -8.22 24.47
CA ASP A 246 0.94 -8.99 25.15
C ASP A 246 1.59 -10.01 26.11
N MET A 247 1.37 -9.84 27.42
CA MET A 247 1.88 -10.74 28.44
C MET A 247 1.11 -12.09 28.49
N GLU A 248 -0.20 -12.07 28.13
CA GLU A 248 -1.04 -13.26 27.97
C GLU A 248 -1.56 -13.33 26.53
N ARG A 249 -0.94 -14.15 25.69
CA ARG A 249 -1.32 -14.27 24.28
C ARG A 249 -2.57 -15.15 24.11
N ALA A 250 -3.60 -14.61 23.47
CA ALA A 250 -4.68 -15.42 22.94
C ALA A 250 -4.10 -16.42 21.91
N ILE A 251 -4.50 -17.69 22.00
CA ILE A 251 -4.06 -18.76 21.07
C ILE A 251 -4.54 -18.46 19.65
N ILE A 252 -5.74 -17.86 19.51
CA ILE A 252 -6.31 -17.43 18.23
C ILE A 252 -6.44 -15.90 18.27
N LYS A 253 -5.69 -15.21 17.43
CA LYS A 253 -5.70 -13.74 17.34
C LYS A 253 -6.73 -13.22 16.32
N GLY A 254 -6.94 -13.98 15.24
CA GLY A 254 -7.87 -13.57 14.19
C GLY A 254 -8.36 -14.74 13.35
N ILE A 255 -9.45 -14.53 12.63
CA ILE A 255 -10.03 -15.46 11.66
C ILE A 255 -10.27 -14.70 10.37
N VAL A 256 -9.64 -15.11 9.28
CA VAL A 256 -9.80 -14.47 7.96
C VAL A 256 -10.76 -15.32 7.12
N PRO A 257 -11.92 -14.78 6.69
CA PRO A 257 -12.82 -15.49 5.80
C PRO A 257 -12.28 -15.42 4.36
N ASP A 258 -12.20 -16.58 3.69
CA ASP A 258 -11.93 -16.65 2.25
C ASP A 258 -13.23 -17.01 1.52
N THR A 259 -13.77 -16.06 0.76
CA THR A 259 -15.01 -16.21 -0.01
C THR A 259 -14.76 -16.62 -1.45
N SER A 260 -13.50 -16.77 -1.87
CA SER A 260 -13.10 -17.13 -3.24
C SER A 260 -13.02 -18.65 -3.46
N GLN A 261 -13.16 -19.45 -2.40
CA GLN A 261 -13.06 -20.90 -2.45
C GLN A 261 -14.42 -21.60 -2.51
N ALA A 262 -14.48 -22.70 -3.26
CA ALA A 262 -15.62 -23.61 -3.28
C ALA A 262 -15.17 -25.03 -2.92
N LYS A 263 -15.96 -25.71 -2.07
CA LYS A 263 -15.74 -27.12 -1.76
C LYS A 263 -16.55 -27.99 -2.72
N VAL A 264 -15.87 -28.79 -3.54
CA VAL A 264 -16.51 -29.83 -4.37
C VAL A 264 -16.28 -31.18 -3.72
N THR A 265 -17.36 -31.86 -3.34
CA THR A 265 -17.29 -33.22 -2.80
C THR A 265 -17.76 -34.19 -3.87
N LEU A 266 -16.85 -35.07 -4.34
CA LEU A 266 -17.18 -36.18 -5.22
C LEU A 266 -17.46 -37.40 -4.36
N SER A 267 -18.70 -37.89 -4.40
CA SER A 267 -19.07 -39.18 -3.77
C SER A 267 -19.22 -40.22 -4.86
N LEU A 268 -18.24 -41.11 -4.95
CA LEU A 268 -18.25 -42.23 -5.86
C LEU A 268 -18.79 -43.48 -5.14
N SER A 269 -19.80 -44.10 -5.71
CA SER A 269 -20.26 -45.43 -5.27
C SER A 269 -19.24 -46.50 -5.68
N LEU A 270 -18.93 -47.45 -4.81
CA LEU A 270 -18.02 -48.57 -5.08
C LEU A 270 -18.40 -49.36 -6.36
N ILE A 271 -19.65 -49.34 -6.77
CA ILE A 271 -20.11 -50.01 -7.98
C ILE A 271 -19.61 -49.36 -9.29
N HIS A 272 -19.04 -48.14 -9.24
CA HIS A 272 -18.48 -47.43 -10.40
C HIS A 272 -16.97 -47.54 -10.49
N ILE A 273 -16.31 -48.27 -9.59
CA ILE A 273 -14.90 -48.64 -9.69
C ILE A 273 -14.80 -49.83 -10.61
N SER A 274 -14.86 -49.64 -11.92
CA SER A 274 -14.45 -50.67 -12.86
C SER A 274 -12.92 -50.83 -12.76
N GLU A 275 -12.47 -52.05 -12.52
CA GLU A 275 -11.07 -52.41 -12.63
C GLU A 275 -10.55 -51.94 -14.03
N PRO A 276 -9.39 -51.30 -14.14
CA PRO A 276 -8.85 -50.96 -15.46
C PRO A 276 -8.62 -52.25 -16.22
N THR A 277 -9.36 -52.45 -17.32
CA THR A 277 -9.17 -53.56 -18.22
C THR A 277 -7.72 -53.54 -18.71
N ARG A 278 -6.98 -54.60 -18.31
CA ARG A 278 -5.63 -54.84 -18.78
C ARG A 278 -5.68 -55.01 -20.29
N PRO A 279 -4.89 -54.26 -21.10
CA PRO A 279 -4.89 -54.50 -22.53
C PRO A 279 -4.36 -55.87 -22.80
N GLU A 280 -5.20 -56.68 -23.53
CA GLU A 280 -4.76 -57.98 -24.05
C GLU A 280 -3.59 -57.77 -24.99
N ARG A 281 -2.50 -58.53 -24.76
CA ARG A 281 -1.38 -58.61 -25.72
C ARG A 281 -1.88 -59.25 -27.00
N ILE A 282 -1.86 -58.52 -28.09
CA ILE A 282 -2.01 -59.06 -29.43
C ILE A 282 -0.68 -59.78 -29.72
N GLU A 283 -0.74 -61.08 -29.98
CA GLU A 283 0.38 -61.90 -30.53
C GLU A 283 0.62 -61.55 -32.01
#